data_226e10d10fcf3048206f68290f9896f6
#
_entry.id   226e10d10fcf3048206f68290f9896f6
#
_cell.length_a   1.000
_cell.length_b   1.000
_cell.length_c   1.000
_cell.angle_alpha   90.00
_cell.angle_beta   90.00
_cell.angle_gamma   90.00
#
_symmetry.space_group_name_H-M   'P 1'
#
loop_
_entity.id
_entity.type
_entity.pdbx_description
1 polymer ?
#
loop_
_entity_poly.entity_id
_entity_poly.type
_entity_poly.pdbx_seq_one_letter_code
_entity_poly.pdbx_strand_id
1 'polypeptide(L)'
;MESIDIVSLIKKLWARKKTFFIVWAVTFGLSLLWILPQPRYYRCNVSLAPEAYGDNVGGISSLASNFGLNLGGQGTDAIYPQLYPELMQSPEFVVGLFSIRVKTYKDSIDTDYATYLRRYQKKNWLTEPFKKASQAITSLIVRPKNEVVSKDHKIDPFNLTMSEFKMMGRISKKISCSVDQRTDVISISVKDQDRLVCALVADSVRQHLQDFIIMYRTKKARIDVQHYQTLADSCKREYDMSVRKYSNFCDSNRGLILQSKLSERDELENDMQMKYNAYSAMQNQLEAMKVKLQEKTPAFTTLKSATVPLEPAGPRRMIFTAFMLILSTLITSGIILKGEMRKMFVFFKE
;
A
#
# COMPACT_ATOMS: atom_id res chain seq x y z
N MET A 1 14.69 16.18 -58.54
CA MET A 1 13.98 15.52 -57.45
C MET A 1 12.91 14.66 -58.13
N GLU A 2 13.18 13.39 -58.38
CA GLU A 2 12.13 12.50 -58.91
C GLU A 2 11.08 12.30 -57.83
N SER A 3 9.85 12.67 -58.14
CA SER A 3 8.71 12.42 -57.28
C SER A 3 8.57 10.92 -57.06
N ILE A 4 8.68 10.50 -55.79
CA ILE A 4 8.45 9.11 -55.41
C ILE A 4 7.00 8.77 -55.77
N ASP A 5 6.81 8.05 -56.85
CA ASP A 5 5.48 7.68 -57.32
C ASP A 5 4.93 6.59 -56.39
N ILE A 6 4.07 7.00 -55.47
CA ILE A 6 3.44 6.15 -54.47
C ILE A 6 2.67 5.01 -55.11
N VAL A 7 2.10 5.27 -56.31
CA VAL A 7 1.33 4.28 -57.05
C VAL A 7 2.23 3.15 -57.53
N SER A 8 3.46 3.46 -57.96
CA SER A 8 4.44 2.47 -58.40
C SER A 8 4.92 1.57 -57.24
N LEU A 9 5.06 2.15 -56.04
CA LEU A 9 5.42 1.42 -54.82
C LEU A 9 4.29 0.45 -54.40
N ILE A 10 3.05 0.87 -54.44
CA ILE A 10 1.88 0.03 -54.13
C ILE A 10 1.76 -1.12 -55.13
N LYS A 11 1.92 -0.89 -56.44
CA LYS A 11 1.93 -1.97 -57.45
C LYS A 11 3.02 -3.00 -57.21
N LYS A 12 4.22 -2.58 -56.80
CA LYS A 12 5.34 -3.49 -56.46
C LYS A 12 5.06 -4.31 -55.22
N LEU A 13 4.48 -3.74 -54.20
CA LEU A 13 4.04 -4.47 -52.99
C LEU A 13 2.96 -5.51 -53.33
N TRP A 14 2.02 -5.16 -54.20
CA TRP A 14 0.95 -6.05 -54.65
C TRP A 14 1.43 -7.22 -55.50
N ALA A 15 2.49 -7.03 -56.28
CA ALA A 15 3.11 -8.11 -57.09
C ALA A 15 3.69 -9.22 -56.18
N ARG A 16 4.06 -8.91 -54.91
CA ARG A 16 4.60 -9.89 -53.96
C ARG A 16 3.58 -10.36 -52.90
N LYS A 17 2.30 -10.35 -53.23
CA LYS A 17 1.21 -10.79 -52.33
C LYS A 17 1.43 -12.17 -51.70
N LYS A 18 2.01 -13.14 -52.41
CA LYS A 18 2.34 -14.47 -51.86
C LYS A 18 3.30 -14.41 -50.67
N THR A 19 4.30 -13.53 -50.70
CA THR A 19 5.25 -13.34 -49.59
C THR A 19 4.54 -12.76 -48.38
N PHE A 20 3.63 -11.79 -48.57
CA PHE A 20 2.83 -11.26 -47.48
C PHE A 20 1.94 -12.32 -46.83
N PHE A 21 1.26 -13.15 -47.62
CA PHE A 21 0.43 -14.24 -47.09
C PHE A 21 1.23 -15.24 -46.26
N ILE A 22 2.43 -15.64 -46.75
CA ILE A 22 3.29 -16.55 -45.98
C ILE A 22 3.75 -15.92 -44.68
N VAL A 23 4.22 -14.67 -44.71
CA VAL A 23 4.66 -13.96 -43.52
C VAL A 23 3.50 -13.78 -42.51
N TRP A 24 2.29 -13.48 -43.00
CA TRP A 24 1.10 -13.37 -42.14
C TRP A 24 0.72 -14.70 -41.50
N ALA A 25 0.74 -15.80 -42.25
CA ALA A 25 0.45 -17.13 -41.72
C ALA A 25 1.46 -17.54 -40.65
N VAL A 26 2.75 -17.28 -40.86
CA VAL A 26 3.82 -17.58 -39.93
C VAL A 26 3.70 -16.69 -38.66
N THR A 27 3.55 -15.36 -38.82
CA THR A 27 3.39 -14.45 -37.70
C THR A 27 2.12 -14.71 -36.92
N PHE A 28 1.02 -15.04 -37.56
CA PHE A 28 -0.21 -15.44 -36.90
C PHE A 28 -0.02 -16.69 -36.05
N GLY A 29 0.58 -17.74 -36.61
CA GLY A 29 0.89 -18.97 -35.88
C GLY A 29 1.81 -18.73 -34.66
N LEU A 30 2.88 -17.97 -34.84
CA LEU A 30 3.80 -17.62 -33.76
C LEU A 30 3.13 -16.75 -32.68
N SER A 31 2.30 -15.79 -33.09
CA SER A 31 1.57 -14.94 -32.15
C SER A 31 0.56 -15.72 -31.31
N LEU A 32 -0.15 -16.68 -31.92
CA LEU A 32 -1.05 -17.59 -31.20
C LEU A 32 -0.29 -18.51 -30.24
N LEU A 33 0.80 -19.11 -30.70
CA LEU A 33 1.65 -19.97 -29.88
C LEU A 33 2.18 -19.23 -28.62
N TRP A 34 2.44 -17.93 -28.74
CA TRP A 34 2.92 -17.10 -27.64
C TRP A 34 1.82 -16.66 -26.68
N ILE A 35 0.64 -16.22 -27.19
CA ILE A 35 -0.39 -15.59 -26.38
C ILE A 35 -1.36 -16.60 -25.72
N LEU A 36 -1.58 -17.78 -26.33
CA LEU A 36 -2.50 -18.79 -25.79
C LEU A 36 -2.08 -19.35 -24.42
N PRO A 37 -0.79 -19.64 -24.17
CA PRO A 37 -0.33 -20.17 -22.89
C PRO A 37 -0.38 -19.15 -21.74
N GLN A 38 -0.57 -17.86 -22.04
CA GLN A 38 -0.61 -16.84 -20.99
C GLN A 38 -1.92 -16.94 -20.21
N PRO A 39 -1.85 -17.06 -18.85
CA PRO A 39 -3.03 -17.12 -18.02
C PRO A 39 -3.79 -15.78 -18.06
N ARG A 40 -5.11 -15.85 -18.08
CA ARG A 40 -5.96 -14.67 -17.94
C ARG A 40 -5.78 -14.07 -16.56
N TYR A 41 -5.91 -12.76 -16.45
CA TYR A 41 -5.91 -12.05 -15.18
C TYR A 41 -7.09 -11.08 -15.11
N TYR A 42 -7.57 -10.90 -13.89
CA TYR A 42 -8.63 -9.97 -13.54
C TYR A 42 -8.03 -8.75 -12.85
N ARG A 43 -8.77 -7.66 -12.87
CA ARG A 43 -8.39 -6.44 -12.19
C ARG A 43 -9.56 -5.95 -11.36
N CYS A 44 -9.31 -5.68 -10.09
CA CYS A 44 -10.25 -5.05 -9.18
C CYS A 44 -9.70 -3.68 -8.79
N ASN A 45 -10.55 -2.65 -8.90
CA ASN A 45 -10.21 -1.28 -8.53
C ASN A 45 -11.09 -0.85 -7.36
N VAL A 46 -10.46 -0.30 -6.34
CA VAL A 46 -11.10 0.30 -5.16
C VAL A 46 -10.69 1.75 -5.09
N SER A 47 -11.61 2.65 -4.76
CA SER A 47 -11.29 4.07 -4.60
C SER A 47 -11.74 4.56 -3.23
N LEU A 48 -10.84 5.31 -2.58
CA LEU A 48 -11.03 5.92 -1.29
C LEU A 48 -10.88 7.43 -1.43
N ALA A 49 -11.73 8.20 -0.76
CA ALA A 49 -11.49 9.61 -0.53
C ALA A 49 -11.06 9.77 0.94
N PRO A 50 -9.91 10.39 1.23
CA PRO A 50 -9.64 10.87 2.56
C PRO A 50 -10.68 11.95 2.86
N GLU A 51 -11.31 11.90 4.04
CA GLU A 51 -12.12 13.03 4.46
C GLU A 51 -11.17 14.21 4.64
N ALA A 52 -11.41 15.26 3.86
CA ALA A 52 -10.66 16.49 4.00
C ALA A 52 -10.88 16.98 5.43
N TYR A 53 -9.84 17.03 6.20
CA TYR A 53 -9.85 17.85 7.41
C TYR A 53 -10.03 19.29 6.90
N GLY A 54 -11.28 19.70 6.79
CA GLY A 54 -11.58 21.09 6.54
C GLY A 54 -10.99 21.91 7.67
N ASP A 55 -10.50 23.09 7.35
CA ASP A 55 -10.09 24.14 8.28
C ASP A 55 -11.20 24.56 9.30
N ASN A 56 -12.27 23.79 9.36
CA ASN A 56 -13.43 23.96 10.26
C ASN A 56 -13.23 23.37 11.67
N VAL A 57 -11.99 23.24 12.13
CA VAL A 57 -11.70 22.97 13.56
C VAL A 57 -11.96 24.22 14.42
N GLY A 58 -12.64 25.24 13.88
CA GLY A 58 -12.98 26.46 14.59
C GLY A 58 -13.77 26.25 15.90
N GLY A 59 -14.49 25.11 16.04
CA GLY A 59 -15.25 24.83 17.26
C GLY A 59 -14.39 24.22 18.39
N ILE A 60 -13.47 23.30 18.08
CA ILE A 60 -12.68 22.61 19.09
C ILE A 60 -11.41 23.40 19.42
N SER A 61 -10.79 24.05 18.46
CA SER A 61 -9.64 24.94 18.71
C SER A 61 -10.03 26.17 19.51
N SER A 62 -11.27 26.69 19.35
CA SER A 62 -11.79 27.78 20.17
C SER A 62 -12.07 27.34 21.61
N LEU A 63 -12.54 26.12 21.83
CA LEU A 63 -12.67 25.55 23.16
C LEU A 63 -11.30 25.36 23.82
N ALA A 64 -10.32 24.81 23.10
CA ALA A 64 -8.98 24.60 23.61
C ALA A 64 -8.25 25.91 23.91
N SER A 65 -8.45 26.98 23.14
CA SER A 65 -7.89 28.31 23.43
C SER A 65 -8.50 28.94 24.66
N ASN A 66 -9.77 28.68 24.94
CA ASN A 66 -10.43 29.13 26.20
C ASN A 66 -9.86 28.44 27.46
N PHE A 67 -9.25 27.25 27.29
CA PHE A 67 -8.52 26.57 28.39
C PHE A 67 -7.02 26.93 28.41
N GLY A 68 -6.58 27.95 27.65
CA GLY A 68 -5.18 28.37 27.60
C GLY A 68 -4.27 27.42 26.81
N LEU A 69 -4.85 26.47 26.13
CA LEU A 69 -4.11 25.49 25.29
C LEU A 69 -3.97 26.05 23.87
N ASN A 70 -2.80 26.55 23.56
CA ASN A 70 -2.47 26.97 22.19
C ASN A 70 -2.22 25.71 21.33
N LEU A 71 -3.31 25.10 20.78
CA LEU A 71 -3.23 23.98 19.84
C LEU A 71 -2.82 24.41 18.41
N GLY A 72 -2.52 25.70 18.23
CA GLY A 72 -2.12 26.33 16.96
C GLY A 72 -0.70 26.03 16.49
N GLY A 73 -0.13 24.90 16.86
CA GLY A 73 1.03 24.39 16.16
C GLY A 73 0.59 23.76 14.84
N GLN A 74 0.91 24.36 13.70
CA GLN A 74 0.93 23.72 12.38
C GLN A 74 1.76 22.43 12.48
N GLY A 75 1.13 21.36 12.98
CA GLY A 75 1.65 20.03 12.80
C GLY A 75 1.49 19.68 11.33
N THR A 76 2.47 20.01 10.54
CA THR A 76 2.61 19.42 9.20
C THR A 76 2.58 17.91 9.40
N ASP A 77 1.43 17.30 9.14
CA ASP A 77 1.33 15.85 9.13
C ASP A 77 2.35 15.35 8.11
N ALA A 78 3.31 14.55 8.57
CA ALA A 78 4.44 14.10 7.77
C ALA A 78 4.03 13.21 6.58
N ILE A 79 2.76 12.78 6.49
CA ILE A 79 2.27 11.92 5.41
C ILE A 79 1.10 12.58 4.69
N TYR A 80 1.41 13.09 3.49
CA TYR A 80 0.44 13.53 2.51
C TYR A 80 -0.08 12.34 1.69
N PRO A 81 -1.31 12.39 1.16
CA PRO A 81 -1.86 11.33 0.31
C PRO A 81 -0.94 10.90 -0.83
N GLN A 82 -0.14 11.81 -1.38
CA GLN A 82 0.82 11.55 -2.46
C GLN A 82 1.91 10.54 -2.08
N LEU A 83 2.18 10.34 -0.80
CA LEU A 83 3.16 9.35 -0.31
C LEU A 83 2.56 7.93 -0.14
N TYR A 84 1.24 7.77 -0.24
CA TYR A 84 0.61 6.45 -0.06
C TYR A 84 1.07 5.39 -1.06
N PRO A 85 1.35 5.71 -2.35
CA PRO A 85 1.92 4.73 -3.27
C PRO A 85 3.28 4.18 -2.83
N GLU A 86 4.15 5.03 -2.27
CA GLU A 86 5.46 4.62 -1.74
C GLU A 86 5.30 3.79 -0.45
N LEU A 87 4.41 4.22 0.42
CA LEU A 87 4.08 3.53 1.65
C LEU A 87 3.58 2.11 1.40
N MET A 88 2.73 1.92 0.38
CA MET A 88 2.24 0.60 -0.03
C MET A 88 3.34 -0.30 -0.64
N GLN A 89 4.47 0.25 -1.03
CA GLN A 89 5.63 -0.51 -1.50
C GLN A 89 6.63 -0.83 -0.37
N SER A 90 6.43 -0.28 0.83
CA SER A 90 7.30 -0.54 1.97
C SER A 90 7.28 -2.03 2.36
N PRO A 91 8.42 -2.58 2.81
CA PRO A 91 8.49 -3.97 3.26
C PRO A 91 7.49 -4.30 4.37
N GLU A 92 7.30 -3.39 5.33
CA GLU A 92 6.34 -3.56 6.42
C GLU A 92 4.92 -3.73 5.92
N PHE A 93 4.50 -2.88 4.98
CA PHE A 93 3.16 -2.95 4.39
C PHE A 93 2.97 -4.26 3.61
N VAL A 94 3.90 -4.58 2.69
CA VAL A 94 3.74 -5.74 1.80
C VAL A 94 3.83 -7.05 2.58
N VAL A 95 4.65 -7.16 3.61
CA VAL A 95 4.74 -8.34 4.49
C VAL A 95 3.42 -8.57 5.23
N GLY A 96 2.76 -7.51 5.69
CA GLY A 96 1.42 -7.60 6.30
C GLY A 96 0.37 -8.25 5.38
N LEU A 97 0.55 -8.16 4.06
CA LEU A 97 -0.37 -8.77 3.10
C LEU A 97 -0.16 -10.29 2.90
N PHE A 98 0.92 -10.88 3.41
CA PHE A 98 1.21 -12.31 3.22
C PHE A 98 0.16 -13.21 3.86
N SER A 99 -0.34 -12.81 5.02
CA SER A 99 -1.30 -13.55 5.85
C SER A 99 -2.77 -13.33 5.47
N ILE A 100 -3.06 -12.53 4.43
CA ILE A 100 -4.43 -12.30 3.99
C ILE A 100 -5.08 -13.62 3.59
N ARG A 101 -6.22 -13.95 4.19
CA ARG A 101 -7.03 -15.12 3.83
C ARG A 101 -7.71 -14.90 2.49
N VAL A 102 -7.51 -15.83 1.55
CA VAL A 102 -8.08 -15.78 0.20
C VAL A 102 -8.80 -17.07 -0.13
N LYS A 103 -9.93 -16.94 -0.82
CA LYS A 103 -10.72 -18.05 -1.34
C LYS A 103 -10.77 -17.98 -2.86
N THR A 104 -10.59 -19.13 -3.53
CA THR A 104 -10.73 -19.21 -4.98
C THR A 104 -12.17 -19.42 -5.38
N TYR A 105 -12.56 -18.89 -6.55
CA TYR A 105 -13.94 -18.99 -7.03
C TYR A 105 -14.35 -20.41 -7.43
N LYS A 106 -13.43 -21.17 -8.03
CA LYS A 106 -13.74 -22.51 -8.59
C LYS A 106 -13.41 -23.66 -7.65
N ASP A 107 -12.30 -23.59 -6.93
CA ASP A 107 -11.71 -24.76 -6.26
C ASP A 107 -11.93 -24.75 -4.74
N SER A 108 -12.72 -23.83 -4.19
CA SER A 108 -12.98 -23.66 -2.74
C SER A 108 -11.72 -23.69 -1.86
N ILE A 109 -10.57 -23.33 -2.44
CA ILE A 109 -9.29 -23.27 -1.72
C ILE A 109 -9.33 -22.09 -0.77
N ASP A 110 -9.18 -22.32 0.53
CA ASP A 110 -9.06 -21.31 1.58
C ASP A 110 -7.64 -21.37 2.13
N THR A 111 -6.85 -20.34 1.87
CA THR A 111 -5.44 -20.32 2.27
C THR A 111 -4.91 -18.87 2.35
N ASP A 112 -3.70 -18.70 2.88
CA ASP A 112 -3.02 -17.41 2.89
C ASP A 112 -2.60 -16.99 1.49
N TYR A 113 -2.61 -15.69 1.24
CA TYR A 113 -2.28 -15.13 -0.09
C TYR A 113 -0.87 -15.51 -0.55
N ALA A 114 0.12 -15.51 0.36
CA ALA A 114 1.48 -15.96 0.03
C ALA A 114 1.51 -17.44 -0.42
N THR A 115 0.76 -18.32 0.24
CA THR A 115 0.65 -19.74 -0.11
C THR A 115 -0.08 -19.92 -1.43
N TYR A 116 -1.16 -19.16 -1.66
CA TYR A 116 -1.86 -19.13 -2.94
C TYR A 116 -0.93 -18.76 -4.09
N LEU A 117 -0.14 -17.70 -3.97
CA LEU A 117 0.81 -17.25 -4.98
C LEU A 117 1.94 -18.26 -5.24
N ARG A 118 2.30 -19.04 -4.23
CA ARG A 118 3.38 -20.04 -4.34
C ARG A 118 2.91 -21.31 -5.01
N ARG A 119 1.73 -21.83 -4.66
CA ARG A 119 1.26 -23.17 -5.05
C ARG A 119 0.18 -23.20 -6.13
N TYR A 120 -0.75 -22.24 -6.11
CA TYR A 120 -2.00 -22.35 -6.89
C TYR A 120 -2.06 -21.44 -8.12
N GLN A 121 -1.11 -20.51 -8.28
CA GLN A 121 -1.07 -19.69 -9.48
C GLN A 121 -0.64 -20.50 -10.71
N LYS A 122 -1.42 -20.37 -11.78
CA LYS A 122 -1.07 -20.97 -13.09
C LYS A 122 0.18 -20.30 -13.63
N LYS A 123 1.19 -21.10 -13.91
CA LYS A 123 2.44 -20.66 -14.54
C LYS A 123 2.30 -20.75 -16.04
N ASN A 124 3.01 -19.90 -16.75
CA ASN A 124 3.07 -19.98 -18.20
C ASN A 124 3.97 -21.17 -18.60
N TRP A 125 3.39 -22.25 -19.14
CA TRP A 125 4.10 -23.46 -19.46
C TRP A 125 5.20 -23.26 -20.53
N LEU A 126 5.07 -22.25 -21.39
CA LEU A 126 6.08 -21.96 -22.42
C LEU A 126 7.34 -21.30 -21.84
N THR A 127 7.21 -20.49 -20.77
CA THR A 127 8.35 -19.82 -20.15
C THR A 127 8.98 -20.60 -19.00
N GLU A 128 8.30 -21.62 -18.48
CA GLU A 128 8.81 -22.47 -17.41
C GLU A 128 10.11 -23.22 -17.79
N PRO A 129 10.23 -23.88 -18.97
CA PRO A 129 11.47 -24.57 -19.32
C PRO A 129 12.66 -23.62 -19.43
N PHE A 130 12.46 -22.41 -19.99
CA PHE A 130 13.52 -21.40 -20.07
C PHE A 130 13.95 -20.89 -18.68
N LYS A 131 12.99 -20.68 -17.77
CA LYS A 131 13.28 -20.31 -16.37
C LYS A 131 14.00 -21.41 -15.63
N LYS A 132 13.62 -22.67 -15.82
CA LYS A 132 14.32 -23.82 -15.21
C LYS A 132 15.74 -23.95 -15.76
N ALA A 133 15.95 -23.78 -17.06
CA ALA A 133 17.26 -23.79 -17.67
C ALA A 133 18.16 -22.66 -17.16
N SER A 134 17.64 -21.42 -17.08
CA SER A 134 18.38 -20.29 -16.52
C SER A 134 18.69 -20.47 -15.03
N GLN A 135 17.75 -21.03 -14.25
CA GLN A 135 17.97 -21.36 -12.84
C GLN A 135 19.00 -22.48 -12.66
N ALA A 136 19.01 -23.50 -13.52
CA ALA A 136 20.02 -24.54 -13.49
C ALA A 136 21.42 -23.96 -13.75
N ILE A 137 21.56 -23.05 -14.71
CA ILE A 137 22.84 -22.36 -14.97
C ILE A 137 23.24 -21.50 -13.78
N THR A 138 22.29 -20.76 -13.19
CA THR A 138 22.57 -19.90 -12.02
C THR A 138 22.90 -20.74 -10.77
N SER A 139 22.29 -21.90 -10.59
CA SER A 139 22.58 -22.81 -9.45
C SER A 139 23.95 -23.47 -9.55
N LEU A 140 24.52 -23.58 -10.75
CA LEU A 140 25.90 -24.04 -10.96
C LEU A 140 26.93 -22.96 -10.52
N ILE A 141 26.55 -21.69 -10.61
CA ILE A 141 27.43 -20.54 -10.29
C ILE A 141 27.26 -20.12 -8.83
N VAL A 142 26.03 -20.18 -8.30
CA VAL A 142 25.71 -19.77 -6.92
C VAL A 142 25.10 -20.96 -6.18
N ARG A 143 25.84 -21.55 -5.23
CA ARG A 143 25.30 -22.57 -4.35
C ARG A 143 24.12 -22.00 -3.56
N PRO A 144 22.90 -22.55 -3.69
CA PRO A 144 21.78 -22.11 -2.85
C PRO A 144 22.11 -22.46 -1.39
N LYS A 145 22.23 -21.45 -0.56
CA LYS A 145 22.26 -21.64 0.88
C LYS A 145 20.87 -22.17 1.28
N ASN A 146 20.80 -23.42 1.72
CA ASN A 146 19.57 -24.01 2.22
C ASN A 146 19.14 -23.24 3.48
N GLU A 147 18.29 -22.26 3.31
CA GLU A 147 17.62 -21.60 4.43
C GLU A 147 16.53 -22.57 4.92
N VAL A 148 16.78 -23.16 6.09
CA VAL A 148 15.79 -23.97 6.81
C VAL A 148 14.71 -23.03 7.30
N VAL A 149 13.61 -22.95 6.58
CA VAL A 149 12.43 -22.19 7.00
C VAL A 149 11.76 -22.99 8.11
N SER A 150 12.01 -22.61 9.34
CA SER A 150 11.30 -23.08 10.55
C SER A 150 9.81 -22.75 10.40
N LYS A 151 8.91 -23.69 10.72
CA LYS A 151 7.44 -23.54 10.56
C LYS A 151 6.83 -22.40 11.40
N ASP A 152 7.53 -21.93 12.42
CA ASP A 152 7.09 -20.90 13.37
C ASP A 152 7.85 -19.57 13.19
N HIS A 153 8.46 -19.35 12.03
CA HIS A 153 9.19 -18.11 11.79
C HIS A 153 8.21 -16.94 11.60
N LYS A 154 8.10 -16.09 12.63
CA LYS A 154 7.42 -14.81 12.50
C LYS A 154 8.20 -13.95 11.50
N ILE A 155 7.57 -13.62 10.38
CA ILE A 155 8.22 -12.87 9.30
C ILE A 155 8.59 -11.48 9.83
N ASP A 156 9.88 -11.16 9.83
CA ASP A 156 10.40 -9.87 10.24
C ASP A 156 10.68 -9.02 8.98
N PRO A 157 9.99 -7.89 8.80
CA PRO A 157 10.21 -7.00 7.66
C PRO A 157 11.65 -6.48 7.53
N PHE A 158 12.40 -6.43 8.65
CA PHE A 158 13.79 -5.99 8.67
C PHE A 158 14.77 -7.10 8.21
N ASN A 159 14.44 -8.37 8.44
CA ASN A 159 15.32 -9.49 8.12
C ASN A 159 14.58 -10.55 7.29
N LEU A 160 14.34 -10.25 6.03
CA LEU A 160 13.63 -11.13 5.10
C LEU A 160 14.57 -12.19 4.52
N THR A 161 14.10 -13.43 4.48
CA THR A 161 14.75 -14.48 3.70
C THR A 161 14.65 -14.21 2.20
N MET A 162 15.54 -14.81 1.40
CA MET A 162 15.50 -14.65 -0.06
C MET A 162 14.15 -15.10 -0.68
N SER A 163 13.49 -16.09 -0.08
CA SER A 163 12.17 -16.56 -0.51
C SER A 163 11.08 -15.55 -0.22
N GLU A 164 11.11 -14.90 0.94
CA GLU A 164 10.17 -13.85 1.36
C GLU A 164 10.37 -12.57 0.55
N PHE A 165 11.62 -12.18 0.32
CA PHE A 165 11.95 -11.04 -0.55
C PHE A 165 11.40 -11.22 -1.98
N LYS A 166 11.56 -12.43 -2.57
CA LYS A 166 10.96 -12.75 -3.87
C LYS A 166 9.43 -12.72 -3.82
N MET A 167 8.83 -13.16 -2.71
CA MET A 167 7.37 -13.12 -2.53
C MET A 167 6.88 -11.68 -2.40
N MET A 168 7.55 -10.85 -1.60
CA MET A 168 7.28 -9.42 -1.50
C MET A 168 7.27 -8.75 -2.88
N GLY A 169 8.30 -8.98 -3.70
CA GLY A 169 8.35 -8.44 -5.06
C GLY A 169 7.25 -8.97 -6.00
N ARG A 170 6.71 -10.17 -5.77
CA ARG A 170 5.55 -10.69 -6.52
C ARG A 170 4.25 -9.99 -6.12
N ILE A 171 4.03 -9.77 -4.84
CA ILE A 171 2.84 -9.10 -4.31
C ILE A 171 2.86 -7.63 -4.74
N SER A 172 3.97 -6.93 -4.55
CA SER A 172 4.12 -5.52 -4.93
C SER A 172 3.81 -5.26 -6.41
N LYS A 173 4.21 -6.17 -7.32
CA LYS A 173 3.88 -6.07 -8.76
C LYS A 173 2.41 -6.28 -9.10
N LYS A 174 1.64 -6.89 -8.21
CA LYS A 174 0.20 -7.15 -8.41
C LYS A 174 -0.69 -6.06 -7.87
N ILE A 175 -0.18 -5.23 -6.99
CA ILE A 175 -0.88 -4.15 -6.33
C ILE A 175 -0.30 -2.84 -6.84
N SER A 176 -1.15 -1.91 -7.22
CA SER A 176 -0.75 -0.55 -7.57
C SER A 176 -1.67 0.43 -6.89
N CYS A 177 -1.09 1.50 -6.36
CA CYS A 177 -1.79 2.65 -5.81
C CYS A 177 -1.47 3.87 -6.66
N SER A 178 -2.46 4.69 -6.88
CA SER A 178 -2.31 6.02 -7.47
C SER A 178 -3.20 7.01 -6.74
N VAL A 179 -2.73 8.23 -6.60
CA VAL A 179 -3.48 9.32 -5.99
C VAL A 179 -3.66 10.42 -7.04
N ASP A 180 -4.88 10.87 -7.22
CA ASP A 180 -5.20 11.99 -8.08
C ASP A 180 -4.78 13.28 -7.37
N GLN A 181 -3.87 14.04 -7.96
CA GLN A 181 -3.32 15.27 -7.37
C GLN A 181 -4.34 16.40 -7.20
N ARG A 182 -5.47 16.32 -7.88
CA ARG A 182 -6.49 17.37 -7.84
C ARG A 182 -7.62 17.05 -6.85
N THR A 183 -7.94 15.78 -6.69
CA THR A 183 -9.07 15.32 -5.86
C THR A 183 -8.63 14.56 -4.62
N ASP A 184 -7.34 14.28 -4.46
CA ASP A 184 -6.75 13.42 -3.43
C ASP A 184 -7.39 12.02 -3.34
N VAL A 185 -8.16 11.62 -4.36
CA VAL A 185 -8.77 10.29 -4.44
C VAL A 185 -7.69 9.24 -4.61
N ILE A 186 -7.68 8.28 -3.69
CA ILE A 186 -6.76 7.15 -3.67
C ILE A 186 -7.39 6.01 -4.46
N SER A 187 -6.72 5.58 -5.52
CA SER A 187 -7.15 4.46 -6.36
C SER A 187 -6.21 3.28 -6.18
N ILE A 188 -6.73 2.19 -5.61
CA ILE A 188 -6.01 0.93 -5.41
C ILE A 188 -6.46 -0.04 -6.51
N SER A 189 -5.51 -0.59 -7.25
CA SER A 189 -5.75 -1.58 -8.30
C SER A 189 -5.00 -2.87 -7.99
N VAL A 190 -5.71 -3.97 -7.92
CA VAL A 190 -5.16 -5.30 -7.70
C VAL A 190 -5.36 -6.16 -8.96
N LYS A 191 -4.35 -6.95 -9.31
CA LYS A 191 -4.39 -7.87 -10.46
C LYS A 191 -4.14 -9.29 -9.97
N ASP A 192 -5.08 -10.21 -10.25
CA ASP A 192 -4.88 -11.63 -9.97
C ASP A 192 -5.50 -12.53 -11.03
N GLN A 193 -5.14 -13.83 -11.01
CA GLN A 193 -5.64 -14.83 -11.96
C GLN A 193 -7.04 -15.34 -11.61
N ASP A 194 -7.42 -15.29 -10.33
CA ASP A 194 -8.76 -15.62 -9.87
C ASP A 194 -9.56 -14.37 -9.56
N ARG A 195 -10.81 -14.32 -10.01
CA ARG A 195 -11.68 -13.15 -9.84
C ARG A 195 -12.07 -12.87 -8.39
N LEU A 196 -12.30 -13.94 -7.60
CA LEU A 196 -12.68 -13.80 -6.20
C LEU A 196 -11.46 -13.39 -5.35
N VAL A 197 -10.32 -14.04 -5.57
CA VAL A 197 -9.04 -13.65 -4.93
C VAL A 197 -8.72 -12.20 -5.23
N CYS A 198 -8.90 -11.75 -6.48
CA CYS A 198 -8.66 -10.36 -6.87
C CYS A 198 -9.48 -9.37 -6.05
N ALA A 199 -10.78 -9.65 -5.83
CA ALA A 199 -11.66 -8.79 -5.06
C ALA A 199 -11.34 -8.84 -3.55
N LEU A 200 -11.12 -10.04 -2.98
CA LEU A 200 -10.76 -10.20 -1.57
C LEU A 200 -9.45 -9.50 -1.22
N VAL A 201 -8.43 -9.68 -2.06
CA VAL A 201 -7.14 -9.00 -1.87
C VAL A 201 -7.31 -7.49 -2.00
N ALA A 202 -8.11 -6.99 -2.96
CA ALA A 202 -8.33 -5.55 -3.12
C ALA A 202 -9.00 -4.94 -1.88
N ASP A 203 -10.00 -5.63 -1.30
CA ASP A 203 -10.65 -5.15 -0.07
C ASP A 203 -9.71 -5.22 1.14
N SER A 204 -8.97 -6.33 1.29
CA SER A 204 -7.99 -6.47 2.37
C SER A 204 -6.86 -5.46 2.27
N VAL A 205 -6.36 -5.15 1.06
CA VAL A 205 -5.34 -4.12 0.82
C VAL A 205 -5.88 -2.74 1.19
N ARG A 206 -7.15 -2.44 0.84
CA ARG A 206 -7.82 -1.21 1.24
C ARG A 206 -7.84 -1.06 2.76
N GLN A 207 -8.33 -2.09 3.45
CA GLN A 207 -8.43 -2.08 4.91
C GLN A 207 -7.05 -1.95 5.56
N HIS A 208 -6.08 -2.75 5.10
CA HIS A 208 -4.71 -2.71 5.61
C HIS A 208 -4.05 -1.34 5.41
N LEU A 209 -4.31 -0.68 4.27
CA LEU A 209 -3.83 0.68 4.01
C LEU A 209 -4.45 1.69 4.99
N GLN A 210 -5.76 1.63 5.22
CA GLN A 210 -6.44 2.47 6.18
C GLN A 210 -5.85 2.30 7.59
N ASP A 211 -5.74 1.06 8.06
CA ASP A 211 -5.20 0.74 9.38
C ASP A 211 -3.73 1.21 9.53
N PHE A 212 -2.93 1.02 8.48
CA PHE A 212 -1.53 1.42 8.47
C PHE A 212 -1.38 2.95 8.56
N ILE A 213 -2.17 3.70 7.79
CA ILE A 213 -2.16 5.16 7.83
C ILE A 213 -2.62 5.67 9.20
N ILE A 214 -3.71 5.11 9.74
CA ILE A 214 -4.22 5.46 11.08
C ILE A 214 -3.14 5.21 12.13
N MET A 215 -2.53 4.01 12.12
CA MET A 215 -1.47 3.67 13.07
C MET A 215 -0.30 4.63 12.98
N TYR A 216 0.16 4.95 11.77
CA TYR A 216 1.29 5.83 11.56
C TYR A 216 1.00 7.26 12.02
N ARG A 217 -0.14 7.84 11.63
CA ARG A 217 -0.53 9.21 12.00
C ARG A 217 -0.77 9.35 13.50
N THR A 218 -1.33 8.33 14.13
CA THR A 218 -1.67 8.38 15.56
C THR A 218 -0.54 7.93 16.48
N LYS A 219 0.56 7.37 15.95
CA LYS A 219 1.66 6.79 16.76
C LYS A 219 2.19 7.75 17.82
N LYS A 220 2.54 8.98 17.44
CA LYS A 220 3.06 9.99 18.36
C LYS A 220 1.99 10.42 19.37
N ALA A 221 0.77 10.71 18.90
CA ALA A 221 -0.32 11.13 19.78
C ALA A 221 -0.70 10.04 20.80
N ARG A 222 -0.62 8.76 20.44
CA ARG A 222 -0.82 7.64 21.39
C ARG A 222 0.25 7.61 22.48
N ILE A 223 1.50 7.85 22.12
CA ILE A 223 2.62 7.94 23.07
C ILE A 223 2.38 9.11 24.03
N ASP A 224 1.98 10.27 23.51
CA ASP A 224 1.69 11.46 24.31
C ASP A 224 0.53 11.18 25.30
N VAL A 225 -0.57 10.57 24.84
CA VAL A 225 -1.69 10.17 25.72
C VAL A 225 -1.22 9.22 26.82
N GLN A 226 -0.44 8.20 26.50
CA GLN A 226 0.09 7.24 27.47
C GLN A 226 1.00 7.93 28.50
N HIS A 227 1.82 8.87 28.06
CA HIS A 227 2.69 9.67 28.95
C HIS A 227 1.87 10.50 29.93
N TYR A 228 0.91 11.29 29.43
CA TYR A 228 0.04 12.10 30.31
C TYR A 228 -0.88 11.27 31.20
N GLN A 229 -1.30 10.07 30.75
CA GLN A 229 -2.01 9.12 31.62
C GLN A 229 -1.15 8.71 32.80
N THR A 230 0.11 8.35 32.58
CA THR A 230 1.04 7.96 33.63
C THR A 230 1.29 9.11 34.61
N LEU A 231 1.42 10.36 34.11
CA LEU A 231 1.59 11.55 34.97
C LEU A 231 0.34 11.83 35.79
N ALA A 232 -0.85 11.79 35.19
CA ALA A 232 -2.12 12.00 35.91
C ALA A 232 -2.32 10.97 37.02
N ASP A 233 -2.01 9.67 36.73
CA ASP A 233 -2.08 8.60 37.72
C ASP A 233 -1.07 8.80 38.87
N SER A 234 0.10 9.36 38.60
CA SER A 234 1.10 9.69 39.60
C SER A 234 0.63 10.85 40.50
N CYS A 235 0.18 11.95 39.87
CA CYS A 235 -0.35 13.10 40.64
C CYS A 235 -1.58 12.71 41.47
N LYS A 236 -2.44 11.82 40.95
CA LYS A 236 -3.57 11.29 41.71
C LYS A 236 -3.12 10.53 42.94
N ARG A 237 -2.12 9.65 42.84
CA ARG A 237 -1.57 8.94 44.00
C ARG A 237 -0.99 9.89 45.06
N GLU A 238 -0.27 10.93 44.61
CA GLU A 238 0.27 11.94 45.51
C GLU A 238 -0.84 12.72 46.23
N TYR A 239 -1.89 13.11 45.50
CA TYR A 239 -3.07 13.75 46.09
C TYR A 239 -3.75 12.84 47.08
N ASP A 240 -4.02 11.56 46.74
CA ASP A 240 -4.65 10.60 47.66
C ASP A 240 -3.83 10.38 48.94
N MET A 241 -2.49 10.41 48.82
CA MET A 241 -1.59 10.36 50.01
C MET A 241 -1.69 11.61 50.85
N SER A 242 -1.75 12.81 50.27
CA SER A 242 -1.89 14.07 51.01
C SER A 242 -3.25 14.16 51.71
N VAL A 243 -4.32 13.72 51.04
CA VAL A 243 -5.66 13.61 51.66
C VAL A 243 -5.62 12.72 52.90
N ARG A 244 -4.99 11.53 52.79
CA ARG A 244 -4.85 10.62 53.94
C ARG A 244 -4.05 11.24 55.09
N LYS A 245 -2.95 11.95 54.79
CA LYS A 245 -2.15 12.64 55.81
C LYS A 245 -2.95 13.69 56.53
N TYR A 246 -3.65 14.56 55.80
CA TYR A 246 -4.52 15.60 56.36
C TYR A 246 -5.64 15.01 57.21
N SER A 247 -6.37 13.99 56.69
CA SER A 247 -7.46 13.33 57.40
C SER A 247 -6.98 12.66 58.71
N ASN A 248 -5.87 11.90 58.64
CA ASN A 248 -5.30 11.25 59.81
C ASN A 248 -4.86 12.28 60.90
N PHE A 249 -4.29 13.41 60.46
CA PHE A 249 -3.92 14.49 61.35
C PHE A 249 -5.15 15.09 62.06
N CYS A 250 -6.21 15.38 61.29
CA CYS A 250 -7.45 15.92 61.82
C CYS A 250 -8.13 14.96 62.82
N ASP A 251 -8.14 13.65 62.49
CA ASP A 251 -8.74 12.62 63.33
C ASP A 251 -7.95 12.41 64.64
N SER A 252 -6.62 12.48 64.56
CA SER A 252 -5.75 12.34 65.79
C SER A 252 -5.73 13.53 66.70
N ASN A 253 -6.12 14.71 66.22
CA ASN A 253 -6.01 15.98 66.98
C ASN A 253 -7.36 16.69 67.10
N ARG A 254 -8.41 15.98 67.44
CA ARG A 254 -9.74 16.57 67.67
C ARG A 254 -9.71 17.53 68.86
N GLY A 255 -10.16 18.79 68.69
CA GLY A 255 -10.20 19.79 69.72
C GLY A 255 -8.93 20.64 69.90
N LEU A 256 -8.18 20.86 68.83
CA LEU A 256 -6.96 21.66 68.76
C LEU A 256 -7.17 23.11 69.21
N ILE A 257 -6.41 23.53 70.29
CA ILE A 257 -6.37 24.89 70.73
C ILE A 257 -4.98 25.52 70.53
N LEU A 258 -3.93 24.69 70.42
CA LEU A 258 -2.55 25.15 70.22
C LEU A 258 -2.30 25.72 68.83
N GLN A 259 -1.79 26.96 68.78
CA GLN A 259 -1.52 27.68 67.55
C GLN A 259 -0.53 26.90 66.61
N SER A 260 0.45 26.21 67.18
CA SER A 260 1.40 25.37 66.39
C SER A 260 0.71 24.23 65.72
N LYS A 261 -0.30 23.61 66.29
CA LYS A 261 -1.06 22.52 65.66
C LYS A 261 -2.05 23.04 64.62
N LEU A 262 -2.57 24.24 64.79
CA LEU A 262 -3.36 24.90 63.73
C LEU A 262 -2.50 25.18 62.46
N SER A 263 -1.26 25.70 62.68
CA SER A 263 -0.33 25.94 61.57
C SER A 263 0.06 24.66 60.87
N GLU A 264 0.27 23.55 61.57
CA GLU A 264 0.58 22.23 60.95
C GLU A 264 -0.62 21.72 60.19
N ARG A 265 -1.85 21.88 60.65
CA ARG A 265 -3.06 21.55 59.89
C ARG A 265 -3.15 22.37 58.59
N ASP A 266 -2.94 23.68 58.67
CA ASP A 266 -3.01 24.58 57.53
C ASP A 266 -1.92 24.28 56.49
N GLU A 267 -0.73 23.83 56.89
CA GLU A 267 0.34 23.37 56.02
C GLU A 267 -0.08 22.08 55.27
N LEU A 268 -0.66 21.11 55.99
CA LEU A 268 -1.16 19.87 55.37
C LEU A 268 -2.33 20.13 54.41
N GLU A 269 -3.21 21.07 54.73
CA GLU A 269 -4.32 21.49 53.87
C GLU A 269 -3.78 22.16 52.59
N ASN A 270 -2.80 23.05 52.73
CA ASN A 270 -2.15 23.70 51.60
C ASN A 270 -1.41 22.67 50.68
N ASP A 271 -0.71 21.67 51.26
CA ASP A 271 -0.08 20.59 50.49
C ASP A 271 -1.13 19.79 49.72
N MET A 272 -2.23 19.41 50.40
CA MET A 272 -3.34 18.71 49.75
C MET A 272 -3.93 19.52 48.59
N GLN A 273 -4.16 20.81 48.79
CA GLN A 273 -4.71 21.70 47.77
C GLN A 273 -3.74 21.87 46.59
N MET A 274 -2.44 21.97 46.83
CA MET A 274 -1.40 22.05 45.83
C MET A 274 -1.35 20.75 44.97
N LYS A 275 -1.43 19.58 45.62
CA LYS A 275 -1.48 18.26 44.96
C LYS A 275 -2.76 18.10 44.16
N TYR A 276 -3.90 18.57 44.65
CA TYR A 276 -5.17 18.60 43.93
C TYR A 276 -5.06 19.45 42.66
N ASN A 277 -4.49 20.64 42.73
CA ASN A 277 -4.31 21.52 41.60
C ASN A 277 -3.38 20.89 40.52
N ALA A 278 -2.31 20.24 40.96
CA ALA A 278 -1.41 19.49 40.07
C ALA A 278 -2.13 18.33 39.36
N TYR A 279 -2.90 17.53 40.13
CA TYR A 279 -3.71 16.44 39.56
C TYR A 279 -4.74 16.96 38.54
N SER A 280 -5.49 18.01 38.91
CA SER A 280 -6.49 18.62 38.03
C SER A 280 -5.88 19.15 36.72
N ALA A 281 -4.72 19.82 36.82
CA ALA A 281 -3.99 20.29 35.62
C ALA A 281 -3.56 19.15 34.71
N MET A 282 -3.02 18.04 35.28
CA MET A 282 -2.62 16.88 34.48
C MET A 282 -3.81 16.15 33.86
N GLN A 283 -4.94 16.09 34.56
CA GLN A 283 -6.19 15.52 34.05
C GLN A 283 -6.70 16.32 32.86
N ASN A 284 -6.73 17.64 32.95
CA ASN A 284 -7.13 18.51 31.85
C ASN A 284 -6.19 18.34 30.62
N GLN A 285 -4.88 18.23 30.88
CA GLN A 285 -3.91 18.01 29.81
C GLN A 285 -4.09 16.63 29.14
N LEU A 286 -4.39 15.59 29.92
CA LEU A 286 -4.70 14.26 29.39
C LEU A 286 -5.92 14.28 28.47
N GLU A 287 -7.00 14.95 28.87
CA GLU A 287 -8.20 15.08 28.05
C GLU A 287 -7.89 15.84 26.74
N ALA A 288 -7.08 16.91 26.81
CA ALA A 288 -6.63 17.61 25.62
C ALA A 288 -5.81 16.71 24.65
N MET A 289 -4.95 15.83 25.20
CA MET A 289 -4.19 14.88 24.37
C MET A 289 -5.09 13.79 23.75
N LYS A 290 -6.14 13.34 24.46
CA LYS A 290 -7.14 12.42 23.91
C LYS A 290 -7.90 13.04 22.73
N VAL A 291 -8.33 14.30 22.85
CA VAL A 291 -8.95 15.06 21.75
C VAL A 291 -8.00 15.16 20.55
N LYS A 292 -6.74 15.53 20.80
CA LYS A 292 -5.71 15.59 19.75
C LYS A 292 -5.47 14.24 19.07
N LEU A 293 -5.54 13.12 19.81
CA LEU A 293 -5.45 11.78 19.22
C LEU A 293 -6.64 11.51 18.29
N GLN A 294 -7.84 11.90 18.70
CA GLN A 294 -9.05 11.73 17.87
C GLN A 294 -8.98 12.58 16.61
N GLU A 295 -8.54 13.83 16.71
CA GLU A 295 -8.32 14.70 15.54
C GLU A 295 -7.31 14.15 14.55
N LYS A 296 -6.25 13.48 15.03
CA LYS A 296 -5.24 12.86 14.16
C LYS A 296 -5.65 11.52 13.56
N THR A 297 -6.81 11.00 13.93
CA THR A 297 -7.33 9.74 13.36
C THR A 297 -8.08 10.04 12.05
N PRO A 298 -7.48 9.78 10.88
CA PRO A 298 -8.11 10.11 9.60
C PRO A 298 -9.32 9.23 9.36
N ALA A 299 -10.39 9.82 8.85
CA ALA A 299 -11.51 9.08 8.29
C ALA A 299 -11.31 8.89 6.78
N PHE A 300 -11.75 7.74 6.28
CA PHE A 300 -11.71 7.41 4.86
C PHE A 300 -13.09 6.98 4.39
N THR A 301 -13.62 7.69 3.43
CA THR A 301 -14.87 7.30 2.78
C THR A 301 -14.58 6.44 1.55
N THR A 302 -15.19 5.25 1.51
CA THR A 302 -15.06 4.37 0.36
C THR A 302 -15.97 4.85 -0.77
N LEU A 303 -15.39 5.40 -1.84
CA LEU A 303 -16.13 5.84 -3.02
C LEU A 303 -16.52 4.65 -3.90
N LYS A 304 -15.60 3.69 -4.05
CA LYS A 304 -15.83 2.47 -4.83
C LYS A 304 -15.31 1.27 -4.06
N SER A 305 -16.22 0.38 -3.67
CA SER A 305 -15.89 -0.87 -2.98
C SER A 305 -15.31 -1.92 -3.93
N ALA A 306 -14.60 -2.90 -3.38
CA ALA A 306 -14.13 -4.05 -4.14
C ALA A 306 -15.33 -4.85 -4.67
N THR A 307 -15.36 -5.06 -5.98
CA THR A 307 -16.37 -5.89 -6.66
C THR A 307 -15.68 -7.01 -7.42
N VAL A 308 -16.31 -8.20 -7.43
CA VAL A 308 -15.77 -9.33 -8.17
C VAL A 308 -15.87 -9.05 -9.68
N PRO A 309 -14.73 -8.94 -10.40
CA PRO A 309 -14.77 -8.62 -11.82
C PRO A 309 -15.36 -9.80 -12.62
N LEU A 310 -16.29 -9.50 -13.51
CA LEU A 310 -16.94 -10.50 -14.37
C LEU A 310 -16.06 -10.85 -15.59
N GLU A 311 -15.38 -9.86 -16.15
CA GLU A 311 -14.56 -10.02 -17.35
C GLU A 311 -13.06 -9.99 -17.03
N PRO A 312 -12.24 -10.76 -17.76
CA PRO A 312 -10.79 -10.71 -17.62
C PRO A 312 -10.23 -9.39 -18.17
N ALA A 313 -9.37 -8.74 -17.40
CA ALA A 313 -8.70 -7.51 -17.80
C ALA A 313 -7.61 -7.75 -18.89
N GLY A 314 -7.14 -8.99 -19.02
CA GLY A 314 -6.16 -9.36 -20.04
C GLY A 314 -5.64 -10.80 -19.88
N PRO A 315 -4.72 -11.19 -20.79
CA PRO A 315 -4.24 -10.46 -21.97
C PRO A 315 -5.30 -10.36 -23.07
N ARG A 316 -5.38 -9.21 -23.75
CA ARG A 316 -6.30 -8.99 -24.87
C ARG A 316 -5.74 -9.69 -26.12
N ARG A 317 -6.03 -10.98 -26.26
CA ARG A 317 -5.44 -11.88 -27.27
C ARG A 317 -5.64 -11.38 -28.70
N MET A 318 -6.85 -10.92 -29.05
CA MET A 318 -7.17 -10.40 -30.37
C MET A 318 -6.35 -9.14 -30.73
N ILE A 319 -6.22 -8.21 -29.78
CA ILE A 319 -5.46 -6.98 -30.00
C ILE A 319 -3.97 -7.28 -30.20
N PHE A 320 -3.42 -8.22 -29.41
CA PHE A 320 -2.03 -8.63 -29.54
C PHE A 320 -1.73 -9.26 -30.92
N THR A 321 -2.57 -10.19 -31.39
CA THR A 321 -2.41 -10.83 -32.71
C THR A 321 -2.54 -9.80 -33.83
N ALA A 322 -3.53 -8.89 -33.74
CA ALA A 322 -3.69 -7.82 -34.75
C ALA A 322 -2.47 -6.89 -34.78
N PHE A 323 -1.94 -6.50 -33.62
CA PHE A 323 -0.73 -5.68 -33.54
C PHE A 323 0.48 -6.37 -34.15
N MET A 324 0.69 -7.68 -33.91
CA MET A 324 1.77 -8.46 -34.51
C MET A 324 1.63 -8.58 -36.02
N LEU A 325 0.41 -8.69 -36.56
CA LEU A 325 0.17 -8.69 -38.00
C LEU A 325 0.49 -7.32 -38.62
N ILE A 326 0.10 -6.22 -37.99
CA ILE A 326 0.44 -4.87 -38.47
C ILE A 326 1.95 -4.68 -38.47
N LEU A 327 2.63 -5.08 -37.41
CA LEU A 327 4.08 -4.96 -37.31
C LEU A 327 4.79 -5.79 -38.36
N SER A 328 4.32 -7.02 -38.65
CA SER A 328 4.88 -7.88 -39.67
C SER A 328 4.69 -7.30 -41.07
N THR A 329 3.55 -6.64 -41.35
CA THR A 329 3.34 -5.95 -42.63
C THR A 329 4.30 -4.79 -42.83
N LEU A 330 4.53 -3.99 -41.80
CA LEU A 330 5.46 -2.86 -41.86
C LEU A 330 6.90 -3.34 -42.09
N ILE A 331 7.34 -4.38 -41.39
CA ILE A 331 8.68 -4.95 -41.56
C ILE A 331 8.86 -5.52 -42.94
N THR A 332 7.88 -6.31 -43.43
CA THR A 332 7.94 -6.94 -44.77
C THR A 332 7.96 -5.88 -45.85
N SER A 333 7.13 -4.84 -45.72
CA SER A 333 7.12 -3.70 -46.64
C SER A 333 8.49 -2.99 -46.67
N GLY A 334 9.07 -2.72 -45.50
CA GLY A 334 10.40 -2.09 -45.40
C GLY A 334 11.52 -2.91 -46.01
N ILE A 335 11.49 -4.25 -45.86
CA ILE A 335 12.49 -5.15 -46.45
C ILE A 335 12.37 -5.16 -47.97
N ILE A 336 11.15 -5.21 -48.53
CA ILE A 336 10.90 -5.20 -49.96
C ILE A 336 11.38 -3.87 -50.59
N LEU A 337 11.05 -2.74 -49.94
CA LEU A 337 11.47 -1.42 -50.40
C LEU A 337 12.99 -1.22 -50.32
N LYS A 338 13.64 -1.67 -49.25
CA LYS A 338 15.09 -1.61 -49.10
C LYS A 338 15.81 -2.48 -50.18
N GLY A 339 15.27 -3.65 -50.48
CA GLY A 339 15.80 -4.52 -51.55
C GLY A 339 15.73 -3.86 -52.92
N GLU A 340 14.69 -3.09 -53.19
CA GLU A 340 14.55 -2.36 -54.48
C GLU A 340 15.45 -1.09 -54.50
N MET A 341 15.53 -0.35 -53.42
CA MET A 341 16.44 0.80 -53.32
C MET A 341 17.88 0.37 -53.50
N ARG A 342 18.28 -0.77 -52.94
CA ARG A 342 19.65 -1.29 -53.13
C ARG A 342 19.94 -1.70 -54.58
N LYS A 343 18.97 -2.24 -55.30
CA LYS A 343 19.10 -2.55 -56.75
C LYS A 343 19.23 -1.27 -57.59
N MET A 344 18.45 -0.24 -57.26
CA MET A 344 18.57 1.06 -57.92
C MET A 344 19.94 1.72 -57.69
N PHE A 345 20.48 1.64 -56.47
CA PHE A 345 21.80 2.18 -56.16
C PHE A 345 22.95 1.43 -56.87
N VAL A 346 22.80 0.13 -57.11
CA VAL A 346 23.79 -0.67 -57.88
C VAL A 346 23.73 -0.31 -59.36
N PHE A 347 22.54 -0.06 -59.92
CA PHE A 347 22.35 0.34 -61.32
C PHE A 347 22.83 1.75 -61.65
N PHE A 348 22.97 2.62 -60.64
CA PHE A 348 23.56 3.98 -60.80
C PHE A 348 25.08 4.01 -60.63
N LYS A 349 25.72 2.87 -60.34
CA LYS A 349 27.17 2.78 -60.11
C LYS A 349 27.91 2.11 -61.24
N GLU A 350 27.17 1.58 -62.24
CA GLU A 350 27.66 1.17 -63.57
C GLU A 350 27.35 2.29 -64.58
#